data_84f60e7d5f4147748aff5a7b2b141322
#
_entry.id   84f60e7d5f4147748aff5a7b2b141322
#
_cell.length_a   1.000
_cell.length_b   1.000
_cell.length_c   1.000
_cell.angle_alpha   90.00
_cell.angle_beta   90.00
_cell.angle_gamma   90.00
#
_symmetry.space_group_name_H-M   'P 1'
#
loop_
_entity.id
_entity.type
_entity.pdbx_description
1 polymer ?
#
loop_
_entity_poly.entity_id
_entity_poly.type
_entity_poly.pdbx_seq_one_letter_code
_entity_poly.pdbx_strand_id
1 'polypeptide(L)'
;MKRIAFIIAVMASVLFAACGENTKFEVKYDHPERYSVGDATLSQPVSGISIDWVCGEVDIVYTDDPAVRIHEEIQEGFLPLTDSLQMRYYVDDEGTLEIQYIGPGKYRYGDMKNIRKHLVVEVPRGTELKDIDIDGVDNRVRIEQVLSREVTVDGVKVNVNAHYPDTMPDEIGIDGVNCLLALYVQPSAGLTVEMSGLTPELRCDLPSRKEGEKTIVGDGGCKVDADGVNVKLIVSEWK
;
A
#
# COMPACT_ATOMS: atom_id res chain seq x y z
N MET A 1 -7.53 14.66 1.42
CA MET A 1 -7.96 14.79 2.82
C MET A 1 -9.43 14.41 3.13
N LYS A 2 -10.27 13.97 2.19
CA LYS A 2 -11.66 13.54 2.46
C LYS A 2 -11.90 12.02 2.41
N ARG A 3 -10.95 11.24 1.90
CA ARG A 3 -11.08 9.76 1.75
C ARG A 3 -10.66 8.99 3.01
N ILE A 4 -9.76 9.52 3.81
CA ILE A 4 -9.19 8.89 5.03
C ILE A 4 -10.26 8.56 6.10
N ALA A 5 -11.36 9.30 6.17
CA ALA A 5 -12.35 9.12 7.24
C ALA A 5 -13.23 7.87 7.08
N PHE A 6 -13.34 7.27 5.88
CA PHE A 6 -14.29 6.19 5.62
C PHE A 6 -13.68 4.80 5.87
N ILE A 7 -12.43 4.60 5.50
CA ILE A 7 -11.73 3.32 5.65
C ILE A 7 -11.30 3.10 7.09
N ILE A 8 -10.85 4.15 7.78
CA ILE A 8 -10.56 4.09 9.23
C ILE A 8 -11.80 3.64 10.03
N ALA A 9 -13.01 4.01 9.62
CA ALA A 9 -14.23 3.59 10.31
C ALA A 9 -14.53 2.09 10.13
N VAL A 10 -14.25 1.51 8.95
CA VAL A 10 -14.40 0.05 8.72
C VAL A 10 -13.27 -0.71 9.39
N MET A 11 -12.03 -0.24 9.30
CA MET A 11 -10.87 -0.88 9.93
C MET A 11 -10.87 -0.75 11.45
N ALA A 12 -11.27 0.37 12.01
CA ALA A 12 -11.44 0.53 13.46
C ALA A 12 -12.49 -0.43 14.01
N SER A 13 -13.59 -0.68 13.28
CA SER A 13 -14.59 -1.65 13.70
C SER A 13 -14.07 -3.10 13.69
N VAL A 14 -13.18 -3.45 12.78
CA VAL A 14 -12.52 -4.77 12.73
C VAL A 14 -11.48 -4.94 13.84
N LEU A 15 -10.75 -3.90 14.21
CA LEU A 15 -9.75 -3.94 15.30
C LEU A 15 -10.37 -3.98 16.70
N PHE A 16 -11.49 -3.29 16.90
CA PHE A 16 -12.21 -3.32 18.20
C PHE A 16 -13.12 -4.52 18.37
N ALA A 17 -13.42 -5.26 17.31
CA ALA A 17 -14.23 -6.48 17.33
C ALA A 17 -13.45 -7.74 17.74
N ALA A 18 -12.34 -7.63 18.47
CA ALA A 18 -11.55 -8.76 18.97
C ALA A 18 -12.30 -9.73 19.90
N CYS A 19 -13.62 -9.68 19.96
CA CYS A 19 -14.45 -10.43 20.92
C CYS A 19 -15.35 -11.51 20.31
N GLY A 20 -15.29 -11.87 19.04
CA GLY A 20 -16.09 -13.03 18.58
C GLY A 20 -16.08 -13.31 17.09
N GLU A 21 -15.93 -14.58 16.73
CA GLU A 21 -15.98 -15.07 15.34
C GLU A 21 -17.29 -14.73 14.61
N ASN A 22 -18.36 -14.44 15.38
CA ASN A 22 -19.69 -14.10 14.85
C ASN A 22 -19.90 -12.60 14.59
N THR A 23 -18.90 -11.75 14.84
CA THR A 23 -19.00 -10.32 14.60
C THR A 23 -19.23 -10.09 13.12
N LYS A 24 -20.32 -9.36 12.80
CA LYS A 24 -20.67 -8.99 11.43
C LYS A 24 -20.14 -7.60 11.14
N PHE A 25 -19.64 -7.39 9.93
CA PHE A 25 -19.28 -6.09 9.39
C PHE A 25 -19.82 -5.93 7.97
N GLU A 26 -19.87 -4.73 7.49
CA GLU A 26 -20.35 -4.41 6.15
C GLU A 26 -19.27 -3.69 5.37
N VAL A 27 -18.93 -4.23 4.21
CA VAL A 27 -18.01 -3.60 3.26
C VAL A 27 -18.82 -2.72 2.33
N LYS A 28 -18.45 -1.45 2.26
CA LYS A 28 -19.06 -0.45 1.38
C LYS A 28 -17.97 0.41 0.78
N TYR A 29 -18.12 0.70 -0.48
CA TYR A 29 -17.33 1.70 -1.20
C TYR A 29 -18.21 2.37 -2.24
N ASP A 30 -17.79 3.52 -2.72
CA ASP A 30 -18.55 4.31 -3.66
C ASP A 30 -18.63 3.62 -5.03
N HIS A 31 -19.78 3.75 -5.69
CA HIS A 31 -20.02 3.25 -7.06
C HIS A 31 -19.69 1.77 -7.29
N PRO A 32 -20.17 0.83 -6.43
CA PRO A 32 -19.80 -0.59 -6.52
C PRO A 32 -20.19 -1.23 -7.86
N GLU A 33 -21.15 -0.64 -8.59
CA GLU A 33 -21.58 -1.08 -9.93
C GLU A 33 -20.55 -0.82 -11.03
N ARG A 34 -19.54 0.03 -10.78
CA ARG A 34 -18.44 0.32 -11.73
C ARG A 34 -17.32 -0.72 -11.65
N TYR A 35 -17.27 -1.48 -10.57
CA TYR A 35 -16.17 -2.43 -10.33
C TYR A 35 -16.39 -3.74 -11.09
N SER A 36 -15.33 -4.19 -11.75
CA SER A 36 -15.16 -5.53 -12.29
C SER A 36 -14.60 -6.49 -11.24
N VAL A 37 -14.64 -7.79 -11.53
CA VAL A 37 -14.27 -8.87 -10.59
C VAL A 37 -13.04 -9.60 -11.09
N GLY A 38 -12.09 -9.87 -10.18
CA GLY A 38 -10.98 -10.77 -10.42
C GLY A 38 -9.86 -10.18 -11.28
N ASP A 39 -9.05 -11.06 -11.86
CA ASP A 39 -7.86 -10.71 -12.64
C ASP A 39 -8.17 -9.93 -13.92
N ALA A 40 -7.27 -9.04 -14.31
CA ALA A 40 -7.43 -8.25 -15.54
C ALA A 40 -6.13 -7.84 -16.20
N THR A 41 -6.22 -7.62 -17.51
CA THR A 41 -5.28 -6.83 -18.29
C THR A 41 -6.02 -5.58 -18.74
N LEU A 42 -5.52 -4.41 -18.33
CA LEU A 42 -6.20 -3.14 -18.56
C LEU A 42 -5.84 -2.58 -19.92
N SER A 43 -6.86 -2.24 -20.72
CA SER A 43 -6.68 -1.64 -22.04
C SER A 43 -6.58 -0.12 -22.01
N GLN A 44 -6.97 0.51 -20.90
CA GLN A 44 -6.95 1.95 -20.71
C GLN A 44 -5.70 2.39 -19.94
N PRO A 45 -5.20 3.61 -20.18
CA PRO A 45 -4.06 4.14 -19.43
C PRO A 45 -4.37 4.23 -17.94
N VAL A 46 -3.38 3.88 -17.11
CA VAL A 46 -3.42 4.04 -15.66
C VAL A 46 -2.42 5.14 -15.29
N SER A 47 -2.87 6.14 -14.54
CA SER A 47 -2.08 7.30 -14.09
C SER A 47 -1.88 7.36 -12.58
N GLY A 48 -2.58 6.53 -11.81
CA GLY A 48 -2.47 6.39 -10.36
C GLY A 48 -2.98 5.01 -9.93
N ILE A 49 -2.64 4.58 -8.73
CA ILE A 49 -3.06 3.30 -8.15
C ILE A 49 -3.53 3.54 -6.72
N SER A 50 -4.74 3.07 -6.40
CA SER A 50 -5.33 3.11 -5.06
C SER A 50 -5.76 1.70 -4.64
N ILE A 51 -5.22 1.19 -3.53
CA ILE A 51 -5.39 -0.19 -3.09
C ILE A 51 -5.90 -0.22 -1.66
N ASP A 52 -7.09 -0.78 -1.46
CA ASP A 52 -7.62 -1.15 -0.15
C ASP A 52 -7.40 -2.64 0.10
N TRP A 53 -6.41 -3.03 0.93
CA TRP A 53 -6.05 -4.44 1.12
C TRP A 53 -6.02 -4.85 2.58
N VAL A 54 -6.89 -5.77 2.95
CA VAL A 54 -7.10 -6.09 4.38
C VAL A 54 -6.05 -7.05 4.92
N CYS A 55 -5.64 -8.07 4.16
CA CYS A 55 -4.80 -9.12 4.73
C CYS A 55 -3.99 -9.85 3.66
N GLY A 56 -2.68 -9.94 3.85
CA GLY A 56 -1.83 -10.70 2.95
C GLY A 56 -0.67 -9.92 2.34
N GLU A 57 -0.50 -10.03 1.04
CA GLU A 57 0.63 -9.44 0.32
C GLU A 57 0.15 -8.57 -0.84
N VAL A 58 0.89 -7.50 -1.12
CA VAL A 58 0.68 -6.61 -2.27
C VAL A 58 2.03 -6.38 -2.92
N ASP A 59 2.17 -6.78 -4.17
CA ASP A 59 3.35 -6.53 -4.99
C ASP A 59 2.99 -5.54 -6.10
N ILE A 60 3.70 -4.41 -6.18
CA ILE A 60 3.62 -3.47 -7.29
C ILE A 60 4.97 -3.51 -7.98
N VAL A 61 5.01 -4.06 -9.19
CA VAL A 61 6.25 -4.40 -9.88
C VAL A 61 6.22 -3.95 -11.34
N TYR A 62 7.38 -3.80 -11.95
CA TYR A 62 7.48 -3.57 -13.38
C TYR A 62 7.23 -4.81 -14.21
N THR A 63 6.66 -4.59 -15.40
CA THR A 63 6.58 -5.57 -16.48
C THR A 63 7.10 -4.99 -17.79
N ASP A 64 7.56 -5.85 -18.69
CA ASP A 64 7.88 -5.49 -20.07
C ASP A 64 6.66 -5.57 -21.00
N ASP A 65 5.51 -6.03 -20.48
CA ASP A 65 4.24 -5.98 -21.19
C ASP A 65 3.72 -4.54 -21.30
N PRO A 66 3.05 -4.19 -22.42
CA PRO A 66 2.61 -2.81 -22.64
C PRO A 66 1.35 -2.40 -21.85
N ALA A 67 0.73 -3.31 -21.11
CA ALA A 67 -0.51 -3.06 -20.39
C ALA A 67 -0.34 -3.33 -18.89
N VAL A 68 -1.02 -2.55 -18.06
CA VAL A 68 -1.14 -2.85 -16.62
C VAL A 68 -1.92 -4.14 -16.44
N ARG A 69 -1.40 -5.02 -15.60
CA ARG A 69 -2.08 -6.26 -15.21
C ARG A 69 -2.30 -6.30 -13.72
N ILE A 70 -3.41 -6.87 -13.33
CA ILE A 70 -3.73 -7.17 -11.94
C ILE A 70 -4.09 -8.63 -11.80
N HIS A 71 -3.57 -9.25 -10.77
CA HIS A 71 -3.79 -10.66 -10.49
C HIS A 71 -3.85 -10.89 -8.99
N GLU A 72 -4.80 -11.74 -8.53
CA GLU A 72 -4.86 -12.15 -7.13
C GLU A 72 -4.73 -13.66 -6.98
N GLU A 73 -3.95 -14.05 -5.98
CA GLU A 73 -3.81 -15.45 -5.57
C GLU A 73 -4.22 -15.64 -4.12
N ILE A 74 -4.77 -16.80 -3.79
CA ILE A 74 -4.94 -17.20 -2.40
C ILE A 74 -3.65 -17.84 -1.94
N GLN A 75 -3.15 -17.43 -0.79
CA GLN A 75 -2.02 -18.09 -0.16
C GLN A 75 -2.36 -19.55 0.19
N GLU A 76 -1.39 -20.43 0.08
CA GLU A 76 -1.55 -21.86 0.33
C GLU A 76 -2.19 -22.15 1.70
N GLY A 77 -3.15 -23.07 1.75
CA GLY A 77 -3.87 -23.46 2.96
C GLY A 77 -5.18 -22.74 3.23
N PHE A 78 -5.55 -21.77 2.40
CA PHE A 78 -6.82 -21.03 2.51
C PHE A 78 -7.88 -21.54 1.53
N LEU A 79 -9.16 -21.24 1.83
CA LEU A 79 -10.28 -21.70 1.00
C LEU A 79 -10.27 -21.03 -0.39
N PRO A 80 -10.75 -21.70 -1.45
CA PRO A 80 -10.90 -21.06 -2.75
C PRO A 80 -11.87 -19.87 -2.67
N LEU A 81 -11.55 -18.81 -3.42
CA LEU A 81 -12.38 -17.59 -3.44
C LEU A 81 -13.72 -17.87 -4.11
N THR A 82 -14.79 -17.42 -3.46
CA THR A 82 -16.10 -17.24 -4.09
C THR A 82 -16.14 -15.87 -4.76
N ASP A 83 -17.05 -15.66 -5.72
CA ASP A 83 -17.17 -14.37 -6.42
C ASP A 83 -17.26 -13.17 -5.50
N SER A 84 -17.93 -13.30 -4.34
CA SER A 84 -18.05 -12.22 -3.36
C SER A 84 -16.74 -11.89 -2.65
N LEU A 85 -15.80 -12.83 -2.60
CA LEU A 85 -14.51 -12.71 -1.94
C LEU A 85 -13.37 -12.37 -2.89
N GLN A 86 -13.61 -12.40 -4.20
CA GLN A 86 -12.64 -11.94 -5.19
C GLN A 86 -12.46 -10.43 -5.11
N MET A 87 -11.27 -9.95 -5.46
CA MET A 87 -11.00 -8.53 -5.58
C MET A 87 -11.96 -7.83 -6.54
N ARG A 88 -12.10 -6.54 -6.34
CA ARG A 88 -12.85 -5.65 -7.22
C ARG A 88 -11.91 -4.56 -7.71
N TYR A 89 -12.07 -4.19 -8.98
CA TYR A 89 -11.27 -3.11 -9.55
C TYR A 89 -12.08 -2.30 -10.55
N TYR A 90 -11.72 -1.05 -10.71
CA TYR A 90 -12.10 -0.22 -11.85
C TYR A 90 -11.06 0.88 -12.05
N VAL A 91 -11.04 1.49 -13.24
CA VAL A 91 -10.23 2.68 -13.48
C VAL A 91 -11.17 3.87 -13.57
N ASP A 92 -10.95 4.87 -12.73
CA ASP A 92 -11.80 6.04 -12.65
C ASP A 92 -11.61 7.00 -13.83
N ASP A 93 -12.35 8.11 -13.84
CA ASP A 93 -12.33 9.09 -14.92
C ASP A 93 -11.02 9.92 -14.95
N GLU A 94 -10.22 9.86 -13.87
CA GLU A 94 -8.90 10.50 -13.73
C GLU A 94 -7.75 9.56 -14.09
N GLY A 95 -8.06 8.29 -14.36
CA GLY A 95 -7.10 7.23 -14.70
C GLY A 95 -6.52 6.54 -13.47
N THR A 96 -7.10 6.67 -12.29
CA THR A 96 -6.68 5.93 -11.10
C THR A 96 -7.26 4.52 -11.12
N LEU A 97 -6.41 3.52 -11.00
CA LEU A 97 -6.80 2.13 -10.80
C LEU A 97 -7.14 1.91 -9.32
N GLU A 98 -8.44 1.78 -9.05
CA GLU A 98 -8.99 1.48 -7.73
C GLU A 98 -9.09 -0.03 -7.54
N ILE A 99 -8.52 -0.57 -6.46
CA ILE A 99 -8.55 -2.00 -6.14
C ILE A 99 -9.08 -2.21 -4.73
N GLN A 100 -10.10 -3.04 -4.61
CA GLN A 100 -10.74 -3.40 -3.33
C GLN A 100 -10.52 -4.88 -3.02
N TYR A 101 -10.18 -5.19 -1.77
CA TYR A 101 -9.90 -6.55 -1.30
C TYR A 101 -11.01 -7.56 -1.59
N ILE A 102 -12.29 -7.16 -1.44
CA ILE A 102 -13.48 -7.99 -1.64
C ILE A 102 -14.64 -7.15 -2.18
N GLY A 103 -15.68 -7.83 -2.65
CA GLY A 103 -16.92 -7.18 -3.06
C GLY A 103 -17.66 -6.47 -1.91
N PRO A 104 -18.60 -5.56 -2.21
CA PRO A 104 -19.46 -4.95 -1.20
C PRO A 104 -20.41 -6.00 -0.62
N GLY A 105 -20.69 -5.92 0.67
CA GLY A 105 -21.61 -6.86 1.32
C GLY A 105 -21.45 -6.97 2.82
N LYS A 106 -22.21 -7.91 3.39
CA LYS A 106 -22.17 -8.21 4.82
C LYS A 106 -21.41 -9.51 5.05
N TYR A 107 -20.36 -9.43 5.85
CA TYR A 107 -19.46 -10.52 6.15
C TYR A 107 -19.40 -10.81 7.64
N ARG A 108 -18.91 -12.00 8.01
CA ARG A 108 -18.55 -12.34 9.38
C ARG A 108 -17.04 -12.32 9.50
N TYR A 109 -16.54 -11.79 10.60
CA TYR A 109 -15.10 -11.77 10.86
C TYR A 109 -14.48 -13.17 10.82
N GLY A 110 -15.17 -14.18 11.38
CA GLY A 110 -14.70 -15.57 11.36
C GLY A 110 -14.51 -16.14 9.96
N ASP A 111 -15.31 -15.70 8.99
CA ASP A 111 -15.19 -16.14 7.60
C ASP A 111 -14.00 -15.47 6.90
N MET A 112 -13.61 -14.27 7.33
CA MET A 112 -12.54 -13.46 6.72
C MET A 112 -11.16 -13.71 7.32
N LYS A 113 -11.07 -14.03 8.61
CA LYS A 113 -9.78 -14.15 9.34
C LYS A 113 -8.81 -15.18 8.75
N ASN A 114 -9.34 -16.12 7.96
CA ASN A 114 -8.57 -17.17 7.33
C ASN A 114 -8.30 -16.89 5.83
N ILE A 115 -8.69 -15.73 5.33
CA ILE A 115 -8.46 -15.36 3.94
C ILE A 115 -7.25 -14.44 3.89
N ARG A 116 -6.17 -14.94 3.32
CA ARG A 116 -5.00 -14.13 2.98
C ARG A 116 -4.78 -14.23 1.49
N LYS A 117 -4.63 -13.07 0.86
CA LYS A 117 -4.46 -12.98 -0.59
C LYS A 117 -3.15 -12.30 -0.94
N HIS A 118 -2.64 -12.62 -2.09
CA HIS A 118 -1.52 -11.95 -2.71
C HIS A 118 -2.02 -11.23 -3.96
N LEU A 119 -1.95 -9.91 -3.94
CA LEU A 119 -2.21 -9.05 -5.09
C LEU A 119 -0.90 -8.74 -5.79
N VAL A 120 -0.88 -8.92 -7.10
CA VAL A 120 0.21 -8.46 -7.96
C VAL A 120 -0.34 -7.43 -8.93
N VAL A 121 0.27 -6.25 -8.93
CA VAL A 121 0.02 -5.18 -9.90
C VAL A 121 1.28 -4.99 -10.74
N GLU A 122 1.19 -5.37 -12.00
CA GLU A 122 2.28 -5.23 -12.97
C GLU A 122 2.09 -3.94 -13.75
N VAL A 123 3.07 -3.03 -13.67
CA VAL A 123 3.06 -1.72 -14.33
C VAL A 123 4.05 -1.74 -15.48
N PRO A 124 3.67 -1.33 -16.71
CA PRO A 124 4.59 -1.25 -17.83
C PRO A 124 5.81 -0.39 -17.52
N ARG A 125 7.01 -0.88 -17.87
CA ARG A 125 8.26 -0.14 -17.68
C ARG A 125 8.21 1.22 -18.38
N GLY A 126 8.59 2.27 -17.65
CA GLY A 126 8.56 3.65 -18.16
C GLY A 126 7.20 4.36 -17.96
N THR A 127 6.20 3.69 -17.39
CA THR A 127 5.00 4.37 -16.89
C THR A 127 5.36 5.19 -15.66
N GLU A 128 5.06 6.48 -15.66
CA GLU A 128 5.16 7.36 -14.50
C GLU A 128 3.76 7.56 -13.92
N LEU A 129 3.54 7.05 -12.71
CA LEU A 129 2.30 7.24 -11.98
C LEU A 129 2.32 8.59 -11.23
N LYS A 130 1.17 9.17 -11.03
CA LYS A 130 1.01 10.35 -10.16
C LYS A 130 1.18 9.94 -8.70
N ASP A 131 0.45 8.88 -8.32
CA ASP A 131 0.37 8.40 -6.95
C ASP A 131 0.24 6.87 -6.89
N ILE A 132 0.69 6.34 -5.76
CA ILE A 132 0.42 4.98 -5.29
C ILE A 132 -0.08 5.12 -3.86
N ASP A 133 -1.36 4.84 -3.64
CA ASP A 133 -2.05 4.92 -2.37
C ASP A 133 -2.41 3.52 -1.89
N ILE A 134 -2.00 3.15 -0.67
CA ILE A 134 -2.25 1.81 -0.12
C ILE A 134 -2.82 1.94 1.30
N ASP A 135 -4.06 1.54 1.45
CA ASP A 135 -4.70 1.37 2.75
C ASP A 135 -4.70 -0.10 3.17
N GLY A 136 -4.18 -0.39 4.36
CA GLY A 136 -3.99 -1.78 4.71
C GLY A 136 -4.11 -2.18 6.18
N VAL A 137 -4.42 -3.49 6.37
CA VAL A 137 -4.40 -4.11 7.70
C VAL A 137 -3.70 -5.46 7.61
N ASP A 138 -2.63 -5.64 8.39
CA ASP A 138 -1.84 -6.88 8.45
C ASP A 138 -1.27 -7.30 7.06
N ASN A 139 -0.65 -6.33 6.37
CA ASN A 139 -0.14 -6.50 5.02
C ASN A 139 1.38 -6.48 4.96
N ARG A 140 1.92 -7.20 3.97
CA ARG A 140 3.25 -6.99 3.44
C ARG A 140 3.12 -6.37 2.05
N VAL A 141 3.74 -5.21 1.87
CA VAL A 141 3.75 -4.48 0.60
C VAL A 141 5.17 -4.49 0.03
N ARG A 142 5.30 -4.78 -1.24
CA ARG A 142 6.54 -4.65 -2.01
C ARG A 142 6.31 -3.71 -3.18
N ILE A 143 7.13 -2.67 -3.27
CA ILE A 143 7.16 -1.75 -4.41
C ILE A 143 8.53 -1.88 -5.04
N GLU A 144 8.60 -2.30 -6.30
CA GLU A 144 9.86 -2.58 -6.95
C GLU A 144 10.03 -1.76 -8.24
N GLN A 145 10.84 -0.72 -8.15
CA GLN A 145 11.27 0.15 -9.26
C GLN A 145 10.13 0.87 -10.01
N VAL A 146 8.92 0.91 -9.44
CA VAL A 146 7.79 1.58 -10.09
C VAL A 146 7.89 3.08 -9.89
N LEU A 147 7.91 3.83 -10.99
CA LEU A 147 7.99 5.28 -10.96
C LEU A 147 6.64 5.88 -10.55
N SER A 148 6.66 6.67 -9.49
CA SER A 148 5.53 7.48 -9.05
C SER A 148 6.04 8.79 -8.48
N ARG A 149 5.19 9.82 -8.44
CA ARG A 149 5.56 11.09 -7.77
C ARG A 149 5.33 10.99 -6.27
N GLU A 150 4.27 10.32 -5.87
CA GLU A 150 3.89 10.16 -4.47
C GLU A 150 3.60 8.69 -4.18
N VAL A 151 4.01 8.25 -3.00
CA VAL A 151 3.63 6.95 -2.42
C VAL A 151 3.12 7.18 -1.03
N THR A 152 1.87 6.81 -0.76
CA THR A 152 1.27 6.89 0.58
C THR A 152 0.85 5.50 1.04
N VAL A 153 1.17 5.17 2.28
CA VAL A 153 0.77 3.91 2.89
C VAL A 153 0.17 4.18 4.26
N ASP A 154 -1.11 3.91 4.41
CA ASP A 154 -1.85 4.06 5.65
C ASP A 154 -2.27 2.71 6.21
N GLY A 155 -2.22 2.56 7.53
CA GLY A 155 -2.82 1.35 8.08
C GLY A 155 -2.35 0.86 9.42
N VAL A 156 -2.59 -0.44 9.64
CA VAL A 156 -2.27 -1.13 10.88
C VAL A 156 -1.49 -2.40 10.60
N LYS A 157 -0.30 -2.53 11.17
CA LYS A 157 0.63 -3.66 10.92
C LYS A 157 1.01 -3.80 9.45
N VAL A 158 1.28 -2.71 8.78
CA VAL A 158 1.73 -2.71 7.39
C VAL A 158 3.25 -2.71 7.34
N ASN A 159 3.83 -3.67 6.61
CA ASN A 159 5.26 -3.77 6.37
C ASN A 159 5.54 -3.48 4.89
N VAL A 160 6.18 -2.37 4.63
CA VAL A 160 6.52 -1.92 3.27
C VAL A 160 8.00 -2.15 2.99
N ASN A 161 8.31 -2.76 1.85
CA ASN A 161 9.64 -2.84 1.28
C ASN A 161 9.62 -2.13 -0.07
N ALA A 162 10.24 -0.98 -0.17
CA ALA A 162 10.27 -0.18 -1.37
C ALA A 162 11.70 -0.06 -1.92
N HIS A 163 11.86 -0.39 -3.19
CA HIS A 163 13.15 -0.51 -3.88
C HIS A 163 13.23 0.52 -5.02
N TYR A 164 14.13 1.48 -4.87
CA TYR A 164 14.34 2.57 -5.83
C TYR A 164 15.83 2.66 -6.24
N PRO A 165 16.27 1.84 -7.20
CA PRO A 165 17.67 1.82 -7.62
C PRO A 165 18.10 3.05 -8.43
N ASP A 166 17.18 3.72 -9.12
CA ASP A 166 17.50 4.81 -10.06
C ASP A 166 16.81 6.12 -9.71
N THR A 167 15.50 6.11 -9.63
CA THR A 167 14.67 7.32 -9.45
C THR A 167 13.79 7.17 -8.23
N MET A 168 13.79 8.19 -7.38
CA MET A 168 12.94 8.28 -6.19
C MET A 168 11.63 9.01 -6.50
N PRO A 169 10.55 8.70 -5.78
CA PRO A 169 9.38 9.58 -5.69
C PRO A 169 9.75 10.98 -5.16
N ASP A 170 8.90 11.94 -5.40
CA ASP A 170 9.02 13.27 -4.77
C ASP A 170 8.69 13.18 -3.27
N GLU A 171 7.70 12.34 -2.91
CA GLU A 171 7.26 12.14 -1.54
C GLU A 171 6.90 10.67 -1.27
N ILE A 172 7.26 10.20 -0.07
CA ILE A 172 6.86 8.89 0.47
C ILE A 172 6.30 9.12 1.88
N GLY A 173 5.02 8.80 2.08
CA GLY A 173 4.34 8.85 3.37
C GLY A 173 4.04 7.46 3.93
N ILE A 174 4.18 7.31 5.26
CA ILE A 174 3.61 6.17 5.97
C ILE A 174 2.96 6.66 7.25
N ASP A 175 1.66 6.38 7.42
CA ASP A 175 0.91 6.68 8.64
C ASP A 175 0.25 5.42 9.20
N GLY A 176 0.24 5.31 10.51
CA GLY A 176 -0.52 4.22 11.10
C GLY A 176 -0.01 3.70 12.44
N VAL A 177 -0.34 2.42 12.68
CA VAL A 177 -0.05 1.74 13.95
C VAL A 177 0.73 0.46 13.71
N ASN A 178 1.92 0.35 14.33
CA ASN A 178 2.85 -0.78 14.17
C ASN A 178 3.28 -0.98 12.70
N CYS A 179 3.66 0.10 12.02
CA CYS A 179 4.07 0.07 10.63
C CYS A 179 5.59 0.06 10.49
N LEU A 180 6.07 -0.58 9.43
CA LEU A 180 7.47 -0.60 9.03
C LEU A 180 7.58 -0.17 7.57
N LEU A 181 8.43 0.83 7.30
CA LEU A 181 8.88 1.17 5.96
C LEU A 181 10.39 0.89 5.83
N ALA A 182 10.75 -0.01 4.94
CA ALA A 182 12.13 -0.26 4.56
C ALA A 182 12.36 0.27 3.15
N LEU A 183 13.20 1.30 3.02
CA LEU A 183 13.61 1.92 1.77
C LEU A 183 15.00 1.43 1.38
N TYR A 184 15.11 0.85 0.18
CA TYR A 184 16.37 0.45 -0.43
C TYR A 184 16.66 1.37 -1.61
N VAL A 185 17.70 2.19 -1.46
CA VAL A 185 18.00 3.28 -2.40
C VAL A 185 19.48 3.30 -2.77
N GLN A 186 19.85 3.99 -3.84
CA GLN A 186 21.26 4.22 -4.19
C GLN A 186 21.95 5.07 -3.10
N PRO A 187 23.27 4.88 -2.89
CA PRO A 187 24.04 5.72 -1.98
C PRO A 187 24.02 7.21 -2.30
N SER A 188 23.75 7.54 -3.57
CA SER A 188 23.60 8.93 -4.07
C SER A 188 22.21 9.50 -3.91
N ALA A 189 21.25 8.72 -3.43
CA ALA A 189 19.86 9.20 -3.26
C ALA A 189 19.81 10.33 -2.23
N GLY A 190 18.99 11.35 -2.54
CA GLY A 190 18.71 12.45 -1.63
C GLY A 190 17.39 12.21 -0.89
N LEU A 191 17.42 12.23 0.45
CA LEU A 191 16.22 12.06 1.29
C LEU A 191 16.15 13.15 2.35
N THR A 192 14.96 13.68 2.58
CA THR A 192 14.60 14.47 3.77
C THR A 192 13.61 13.67 4.59
N VAL A 193 14.06 13.11 5.72
CA VAL A 193 13.25 12.25 6.58
C VAL A 193 12.71 13.05 7.76
N GLU A 194 11.40 13.02 7.93
CA GLU A 194 10.67 13.52 9.09
C GLU A 194 9.94 12.37 9.77
N MET A 195 10.06 12.30 11.12
CA MET A 195 9.40 11.26 11.92
C MET A 195 8.59 11.92 13.01
N SER A 196 7.34 11.56 13.15
CA SER A 196 6.44 12.08 14.18
C SER A 196 5.61 10.99 14.86
N GLY A 197 4.73 11.36 15.80
CA GLY A 197 3.87 10.43 16.51
C GLY A 197 4.48 9.84 17.79
N LEU A 198 3.99 8.66 18.20
CA LEU A 198 4.44 7.98 19.42
C LEU A 198 5.40 6.84 19.11
N THR A 199 6.57 6.85 19.76
CA THR A 199 7.63 5.83 19.61
C THR A 199 8.13 5.63 18.16
N PRO A 200 8.46 6.70 17.43
CA PRO A 200 9.06 6.57 16.10
C PRO A 200 10.49 6.03 16.20
N GLU A 201 10.87 5.16 15.28
CA GLU A 201 12.24 4.61 15.20
C GLU A 201 12.81 4.80 13.79
N LEU A 202 13.93 5.51 13.67
CA LEU A 202 14.69 5.65 12.43
C LEU A 202 16.02 4.90 12.51
N ARG A 203 16.24 3.99 11.56
CA ARG A 203 17.54 3.43 11.24
C ARG A 203 17.96 3.87 9.84
N CYS A 204 19.06 4.59 9.74
CA CYS A 204 19.62 5.01 8.47
C CYS A 204 21.05 4.47 8.35
N ASP A 205 21.27 3.58 7.40
CA ASP A 205 22.59 2.96 7.13
C ASP A 205 23.43 3.79 6.13
N LEU A 206 22.85 4.87 5.57
CA LEU A 206 23.53 5.80 4.67
C LEU A 206 24.13 7.00 5.42
N PRO A 207 25.18 7.64 4.86
CA PRO A 207 25.69 8.88 5.41
C PRO A 207 24.59 9.96 5.50
N SER A 208 24.35 10.45 6.71
CA SER A 208 23.27 11.40 6.97
C SER A 208 23.71 12.49 7.94
N ARG A 209 22.98 13.62 7.93
CA ARG A 209 23.13 14.74 8.87
C ARG A 209 21.80 15.11 9.48
N LYS A 210 21.82 15.70 10.66
CA LYS A 210 20.63 16.26 11.30
C LYS A 210 20.50 17.74 11.00
N GLU A 211 19.28 18.17 10.63
CA GLU A 211 18.90 19.57 10.48
C GLU A 211 17.60 19.80 11.26
N GLY A 212 17.72 20.25 12.51
CA GLY A 212 16.59 20.30 13.44
C GLY A 212 16.05 18.89 13.72
N GLU A 213 14.77 18.68 13.48
CA GLU A 213 14.10 17.39 13.65
C GLU A 213 14.24 16.46 12.43
N LYS A 214 14.77 16.99 11.33
CA LYS A 214 14.93 16.26 10.07
C LYS A 214 16.25 15.49 10.00
N THR A 215 16.23 14.37 9.32
CA THR A 215 17.45 13.64 8.92
C THR A 215 17.60 13.77 7.41
N ILE A 216 18.73 14.31 6.97
CA ILE A 216 19.03 14.54 5.55
C ILE A 216 20.05 13.52 5.08
N VAL A 217 19.73 12.82 4.00
CA VAL A 217 20.63 11.96 3.23
C VAL A 217 20.91 12.64 1.90
N GLY A 218 22.18 12.70 1.49
CA GLY A 218 22.57 13.33 0.24
C GLY A 218 22.11 14.79 0.14
N ASP A 219 21.44 15.15 -0.95
CA ASP A 219 20.91 16.51 -1.22
C ASP A 219 19.49 16.75 -0.67
N GLY A 220 18.82 15.70 -0.16
CA GLY A 220 17.51 15.83 0.45
C GLY A 220 16.32 15.82 -0.54
N GLY A 221 16.49 15.31 -1.75
CA GLY A 221 15.53 15.44 -2.85
C GLY A 221 14.14 14.85 -2.58
N CYS A 222 14.05 13.58 -2.12
CA CYS A 222 12.79 12.93 -1.80
C CYS A 222 12.37 13.24 -0.34
N LYS A 223 11.13 13.66 -0.14
CA LYS A 223 10.58 13.82 1.20
C LYS A 223 10.03 12.48 1.71
N VAL A 224 10.43 12.09 2.92
CA VAL A 224 9.93 10.88 3.58
C VAL A 224 9.30 11.25 4.91
N ASP A 225 7.99 11.11 5.02
CA ASP A 225 7.23 11.35 6.23
C ASP A 225 6.78 10.03 6.86
N ALA A 226 7.04 9.86 8.15
CA ALA A 226 6.57 8.71 8.89
C ALA A 226 5.89 9.16 10.19
N ASP A 227 4.58 8.94 10.28
CA ASP A 227 3.76 9.35 11.44
C ASP A 227 2.98 8.17 12.01
N GLY A 228 2.55 8.30 13.25
CA GLY A 228 1.66 7.35 13.90
C GLY A 228 2.17 6.79 15.23
N VAL A 229 1.78 5.55 15.52
CA VAL A 229 2.16 4.86 16.76
C VAL A 229 3.04 3.66 16.46
N ASN A 230 4.26 3.65 16.98
CA ASN A 230 5.24 2.59 16.77
C ASN A 230 5.55 2.40 15.26
N VAL A 231 5.88 3.50 14.60
CA VAL A 231 6.29 3.51 13.19
C VAL A 231 7.81 3.41 13.12
N LYS A 232 8.28 2.49 12.28
CA LYS A 232 9.69 2.24 12.05
C LYS A 232 10.07 2.52 10.60
N LEU A 233 11.11 3.33 10.40
CA LEU A 233 11.73 3.57 9.10
C LEU A 233 13.15 3.03 9.06
N ILE A 234 13.45 2.24 8.04
CA ILE A 234 14.79 1.76 7.73
C ILE A 234 15.18 2.29 6.36
N VAL A 235 16.34 2.96 6.28
CA VAL A 235 16.93 3.41 5.01
C VAL A 235 18.25 2.68 4.82
N SER A 236 18.38 1.92 3.76
CA SER A 236 19.55 1.10 3.47
C SER A 236 19.96 1.23 2.00
N GLU A 237 21.22 0.87 1.73
CA GLU A 237 21.74 0.82 0.37
C GLU A 237 21.08 -0.31 -0.43
N TRP A 238 20.67 0.01 -1.66
CA TRP A 238 20.32 -0.99 -2.67
C TRP A 238 21.55 -1.82 -3.05
N LYS A 239 21.46 -3.14 -3.02
CA LYS A 239 22.54 -4.08 -3.36
C LYS A 239 22.22 -4.96 -4.54
#